data_22174aedb4b5b91c81dd795fe9754ccd
#
_entry.id   22174aedb4b5b91c81dd795fe9754ccd
#
_cell.length_a   1.000
_cell.length_b   1.000
_cell.length_c   1.000
_cell.angle_alpha   90.00
_cell.angle_beta   90.00
_cell.angle_gamma   90.00
#
_symmetry.space_group_name_H-M   'P 1'
#
loop_
_entity.id
_entity.type
_entity.pdbx_description
1 polymer ?
#
loop_
_entity_poly.entity_id
_entity_poly.type
_entity_poly.pdbx_seq_one_letter_code
_entity_poly.pdbx_strand_id
1 'polypeptide(L)'
;PSAGHGALSAPLSDFTVMIEQASIFTAGPPLVKASLGEDITKEELGGPEIALHSGVIHNLARNDESALEQIRTWLSYLPSSAWQVPTRLADAEGKRKVNEILDIIPENPRQAYDMHDVINAVADSGSVFTIQPMFGQSLITCFARLSGRPVAIVANQPQHMAGSITVEAADKATQFIQVADSFHLPLIFLTDNPGVLAGSSSEKAGILRHAGRMFLAQHHATVPKIQVTLRKAYGFGSTAMGMNPFDGQTLNLAFPGVSFGAMPAKGADDATGADQETRKALREAELSSGYRSASSLSIDDIIDPSDTRNMLLQGLEIASSR
;
A
#
# COMPACT_ATOMS: atom_id res chain seq x y z
N PRO A 1 9.81 -1.42 -28.89
CA PRO A 1 9.08 -0.22 -28.49
C PRO A 1 7.60 -0.34 -28.78
N SER A 2 6.76 0.23 -27.91
CA SER A 2 5.33 0.36 -28.09
C SER A 2 4.96 1.84 -28.17
N ALA A 3 4.13 2.23 -29.14
CA ALA A 3 3.81 3.64 -29.37
C ALA A 3 2.32 3.84 -29.72
N GLY A 4 1.80 5.04 -29.40
CA GLY A 4 0.46 5.46 -29.75
C GLY A 4 -0.61 4.51 -29.21
N HIS A 5 -1.52 4.10 -30.11
CA HIS A 5 -2.64 3.23 -29.74
C HIS A 5 -2.21 1.87 -29.15
N GLY A 6 -1.09 1.29 -29.65
CA GLY A 6 -0.54 0.05 -29.11
C GLY A 6 0.02 0.18 -27.71
N ALA A 7 0.49 1.37 -27.32
CA ALA A 7 0.99 1.62 -25.98
C ALA A 7 -0.13 1.73 -24.93
N LEU A 8 -1.35 2.05 -25.36
CA LEU A 8 -2.48 2.24 -24.46
C LEU A 8 -2.88 0.97 -23.69
N SER A 9 -2.56 -0.21 -24.23
CA SER A 9 -2.85 -1.48 -23.56
C SER A 9 -2.11 -1.63 -22.20
N ALA A 10 -0.92 -1.04 -22.06
CA ALA A 10 -0.14 -1.15 -20.83
C ALA A 10 -0.87 -0.52 -19.60
N PRO A 11 -1.23 0.77 -19.61
CA PRO A 11 -1.91 1.36 -18.44
C PRO A 11 -3.34 0.87 -18.23
N LEU A 12 -3.91 0.12 -19.19
CA LEU A 12 -5.25 -0.51 -19.08
C LEU A 12 -5.18 -1.95 -18.57
N SER A 13 -3.98 -2.52 -18.43
CA SER A 13 -3.81 -3.90 -17.97
C SER A 13 -3.66 -3.94 -16.45
N ASP A 14 -4.12 -5.02 -15.84
CA ASP A 14 -4.02 -5.27 -14.39
C ASP A 14 -2.58 -5.46 -13.93
N PHE A 15 -1.72 -5.98 -14.81
CA PHE A 15 -0.28 -6.13 -14.57
C PHE A 15 0.51 -6.04 -15.86
N THR A 16 1.61 -5.27 -15.82
CA THR A 16 2.52 -5.07 -16.96
C THR A 16 3.96 -5.23 -16.53
N VAL A 17 4.74 -5.89 -17.38
CA VAL A 17 6.20 -6.03 -17.23
C VAL A 17 6.89 -5.46 -18.45
N MET A 18 7.92 -4.67 -18.25
CA MET A 18 8.80 -4.16 -19.31
C MET A 18 10.17 -4.85 -19.19
N ILE A 19 10.80 -5.16 -20.32
CA ILE A 19 12.21 -5.59 -20.32
C ILE A 19 13.14 -4.38 -20.47
N GLU A 20 14.40 -4.50 -20.02
CA GLU A 20 15.37 -3.39 -19.95
C GLU A 20 15.61 -2.67 -21.29
N GLN A 21 15.47 -3.36 -22.42
CA GLN A 21 15.69 -2.76 -23.76
C GLN A 21 14.41 -2.26 -24.44
N ALA A 22 13.29 -2.30 -23.73
CA ALA A 22 12.00 -1.85 -24.26
C ALA A 22 11.80 -0.33 -24.07
N SER A 23 10.81 0.20 -24.75
CA SER A 23 10.37 1.58 -24.56
C SER A 23 8.88 1.69 -24.87
N ILE A 24 8.18 2.59 -24.17
CA ILE A 24 6.74 2.85 -24.33
C ILE A 24 6.48 4.35 -24.25
N PHE A 25 5.69 4.88 -25.19
CA PHE A 25 5.37 6.30 -25.26
C PHE A 25 4.12 6.56 -26.08
N THR A 26 3.50 7.71 -25.88
CA THR A 26 2.31 8.14 -26.66
C THR A 26 2.65 8.42 -28.12
N ALA A 27 3.79 9.06 -28.38
CA ALA A 27 4.29 9.38 -29.71
C ALA A 27 5.80 9.13 -29.75
N GLY A 28 6.30 8.53 -30.83
CA GLY A 28 7.73 8.23 -30.98
C GLY A 28 8.57 9.48 -31.28
N PRO A 29 9.90 9.41 -31.08
CA PRO A 29 10.83 10.54 -31.25
C PRO A 29 10.68 11.31 -32.56
N PRO A 30 10.47 10.69 -33.74
CA PRO A 30 10.26 11.44 -34.99
C PRO A 30 9.05 12.36 -34.96
N LEU A 31 7.95 11.92 -34.33
CA LEU A 31 6.73 12.73 -34.23
C LEU A 31 6.89 13.85 -33.20
N VAL A 32 7.56 13.58 -32.07
CA VAL A 32 7.92 14.59 -31.06
C VAL A 32 8.80 15.68 -31.68
N LYS A 33 9.82 15.30 -32.47
CA LYS A 33 10.67 16.24 -33.19
C LYS A 33 9.88 17.09 -34.21
N ALA A 34 8.96 16.48 -34.94
CA ALA A 34 8.16 17.20 -35.95
C ALA A 34 7.15 18.18 -35.31
N SER A 35 6.58 17.84 -34.16
CA SER A 35 5.53 18.64 -33.51
C SER A 35 6.04 19.67 -32.51
N LEU A 36 7.11 19.34 -31.77
CA LEU A 36 7.66 20.16 -30.68
C LEU A 36 9.08 20.69 -30.94
N GLY A 37 9.76 20.17 -31.96
CA GLY A 37 11.17 20.49 -32.27
C GLY A 37 12.16 19.83 -31.29
N GLU A 38 11.69 18.91 -30.43
CA GLU A 38 12.50 18.24 -29.41
C GLU A 38 13.23 17.03 -30.00
N ASP A 39 14.56 17.02 -29.90
CA ASP A 39 15.39 15.91 -30.36
C ASP A 39 15.71 15.00 -29.17
N ILE A 40 15.03 13.87 -29.08
CA ILE A 40 15.04 12.96 -27.93
C ILE A 40 15.18 11.51 -28.39
N THR A 41 15.90 10.68 -27.63
CA THR A 41 16.01 9.24 -27.89
C THR A 41 14.76 8.48 -27.40
N LYS A 42 14.62 7.22 -27.80
CA LYS A 42 13.54 6.35 -27.31
C LYS A 42 13.66 6.07 -25.81
N GLU A 43 14.88 5.93 -25.36
CA GLU A 43 15.23 5.64 -23.97
C GLU A 43 14.90 6.83 -23.06
N GLU A 44 15.26 8.04 -23.50
CA GLU A 44 14.96 9.29 -22.78
C GLU A 44 13.46 9.62 -22.78
N LEU A 45 12.73 9.25 -23.83
CA LEU A 45 11.32 9.55 -23.97
C LEU A 45 10.43 8.59 -23.18
N GLY A 46 10.73 7.30 -23.16
CA GLY A 46 9.88 6.29 -22.56
C GLY A 46 10.58 4.95 -22.33
N GLY A 47 11.88 4.99 -22.06
CA GLY A 47 12.65 3.83 -21.59
C GLY A 47 12.21 3.41 -20.16
N PRO A 48 12.83 2.35 -19.62
CA PRO A 48 12.43 1.77 -18.34
C PRO A 48 12.40 2.76 -17.18
N GLU A 49 13.40 3.65 -17.10
CA GLU A 49 13.48 4.69 -16.07
C GLU A 49 12.24 5.57 -16.05
N ILE A 50 11.85 6.07 -17.22
CA ILE A 50 10.65 6.93 -17.33
C ILE A 50 9.36 6.13 -17.10
N ALA A 51 9.23 4.95 -17.71
CA ALA A 51 8.02 4.15 -17.67
C ALA A 51 7.70 3.63 -16.27
N LEU A 52 8.71 3.26 -15.48
CA LEU A 52 8.56 2.79 -14.10
C LEU A 52 8.21 3.93 -13.15
N HIS A 53 8.93 5.06 -13.23
CA HIS A 53 8.71 6.19 -12.31
C HIS A 53 7.44 6.98 -12.64
N SER A 54 6.93 6.91 -13.87
CA SER A 54 5.62 7.48 -14.25
C SER A 54 4.44 6.56 -13.96
N GLY A 55 4.68 5.32 -13.54
CA GLY A 55 3.64 4.34 -13.23
C GLY A 55 2.97 3.71 -14.44
N VAL A 56 3.45 3.96 -15.66
CA VAL A 56 2.91 3.35 -16.88
C VAL A 56 3.12 1.83 -16.90
N ILE A 57 4.23 1.38 -16.31
CA ILE A 57 4.61 -0.03 -16.20
C ILE A 57 4.74 -0.39 -14.72
N HIS A 58 4.32 -1.62 -14.37
CA HIS A 58 4.39 -2.09 -13.00
C HIS A 58 5.82 -2.55 -12.64
N ASN A 59 6.37 -3.51 -13.37
CA ASN A 59 7.64 -4.14 -13.01
C ASN A 59 8.61 -4.20 -14.19
N LEU A 60 9.89 -4.23 -13.87
CA LEU A 60 10.98 -4.42 -14.82
C LEU A 60 11.47 -5.87 -14.79
N ALA A 61 11.82 -6.38 -15.95
CA ALA A 61 12.48 -7.67 -16.12
C ALA A 61 13.74 -7.51 -16.98
N ARG A 62 14.75 -8.32 -16.71
CA ARG A 62 16.01 -8.27 -17.46
C ARG A 62 15.82 -8.69 -18.94
N ASN A 63 14.98 -9.69 -19.17
CA ASN A 63 14.72 -10.29 -20.47
C ASN A 63 13.33 -10.92 -20.51
N ASP A 64 12.94 -11.47 -21.68
CA ASP A 64 11.63 -12.10 -21.89
C ASP A 64 11.37 -13.28 -20.95
N GLU A 65 12.41 -14.09 -20.63
CA GLU A 65 12.25 -15.24 -19.74
C GLU A 65 11.89 -14.78 -18.31
N SER A 66 12.61 -13.81 -17.77
CA SER A 66 12.30 -13.24 -16.45
C SER A 66 10.99 -12.47 -16.44
N ALA A 67 10.57 -11.88 -17.57
CA ALA A 67 9.26 -11.26 -17.69
C ALA A 67 8.14 -12.30 -17.61
N LEU A 68 8.28 -13.43 -18.33
CA LEU A 68 7.33 -14.54 -18.27
C LEU A 68 7.27 -15.21 -16.89
N GLU A 69 8.39 -15.28 -16.16
CA GLU A 69 8.41 -15.75 -14.78
C GLU A 69 7.61 -14.81 -13.85
N GLN A 70 7.78 -13.52 -13.97
CA GLN A 70 6.98 -12.56 -13.21
C GLN A 70 5.49 -12.66 -13.52
N ILE A 71 5.11 -12.82 -14.80
CA ILE A 71 3.71 -13.01 -15.21
C ILE A 71 3.14 -14.31 -14.61
N ARG A 72 3.88 -15.43 -14.65
CA ARG A 72 3.46 -16.69 -14.03
C ARG A 72 3.31 -16.55 -12.51
N THR A 73 4.24 -15.84 -11.87
CA THR A 73 4.18 -15.56 -10.43
C THR A 73 2.92 -14.75 -10.10
N TRP A 74 2.66 -13.68 -10.83
CA TRP A 74 1.45 -12.86 -10.67
C TRP A 74 0.18 -13.71 -10.85
N LEU A 75 0.08 -14.51 -11.93
CA LEU A 75 -1.05 -15.39 -12.19
C LEU A 75 -1.25 -16.44 -11.08
N SER A 76 -0.19 -16.86 -10.39
CA SER A 76 -0.29 -17.87 -9.32
C SER A 76 -1.09 -17.41 -8.10
N TYR A 77 -1.25 -16.09 -7.91
CA TYR A 77 -2.06 -15.54 -6.82
C TYR A 77 -3.54 -15.47 -7.17
N LEU A 78 -3.90 -15.56 -8.44
CA LEU A 78 -5.23 -15.29 -8.94
C LEU A 78 -6.06 -16.58 -9.08
N PRO A 79 -7.40 -16.48 -9.05
CA PRO A 79 -8.27 -17.59 -9.35
C PRO A 79 -8.28 -17.87 -10.87
N SER A 80 -8.65 -19.10 -11.23
CA SER A 80 -8.77 -19.51 -12.65
C SER A 80 -9.95 -18.86 -13.37
N SER A 81 -10.91 -18.30 -12.64
CA SER A 81 -12.07 -17.59 -13.19
C SER A 81 -12.67 -16.63 -12.16
N ALA A 82 -13.46 -15.65 -12.64
CA ALA A 82 -14.17 -14.69 -11.78
C ALA A 82 -15.22 -15.33 -10.83
N TRP A 83 -15.53 -16.60 -11.01
CA TRP A 83 -16.48 -17.37 -10.19
C TRP A 83 -15.82 -18.21 -9.10
N GLN A 84 -14.51 -18.07 -8.95
CA GLN A 84 -13.71 -18.84 -8.02
C GLN A 84 -12.92 -17.90 -7.11
N VAL A 85 -12.70 -18.30 -5.87
CA VAL A 85 -11.75 -17.64 -4.98
C VAL A 85 -10.33 -18.14 -5.26
N PRO A 86 -9.29 -17.34 -4.97
CA PRO A 86 -7.91 -17.74 -5.12
C PRO A 86 -7.57 -19.05 -4.37
N THR A 87 -6.81 -19.93 -5.02
CA THR A 87 -6.48 -21.23 -4.46
C THR A 87 -5.48 -21.12 -3.30
N ARG A 88 -5.81 -21.77 -2.19
CA ARG A 88 -4.89 -21.94 -1.05
C ARG A 88 -3.90 -23.06 -1.35
N LEU A 89 -2.61 -22.82 -1.12
CA LEU A 89 -1.59 -23.86 -1.19
C LEU A 89 -1.68 -24.81 0.02
N ALA A 90 -1.49 -26.12 -0.20
CA ALA A 90 -1.65 -27.13 0.85
C ALA A 90 -0.49 -27.13 1.87
N ASP A 91 0.76 -27.04 1.37
CA ASP A 91 1.97 -27.07 2.19
C ASP A 91 2.40 -25.66 2.57
N ALA A 92 1.67 -25.05 3.49
CA ALA A 92 1.88 -23.65 3.87
C ALA A 92 2.25 -23.51 5.35
N GLU A 93 2.98 -22.45 5.65
CA GLU A 93 3.35 -22.08 7.01
C GLU A 93 2.11 -21.76 7.86
N GLY A 94 1.94 -22.45 8.98
CA GLY A 94 0.83 -22.26 9.90
C GLY A 94 0.96 -20.99 10.77
N LYS A 95 0.23 -21.01 11.89
CA LYS A 95 0.32 -20.00 12.95
C LYS A 95 1.73 -20.03 13.56
N ARG A 96 2.32 -18.85 13.76
CA ARG A 96 3.61 -18.67 14.45
C ARG A 96 3.71 -17.25 15.01
N LYS A 97 4.48 -17.07 16.05
CA LYS A 97 4.86 -15.73 16.50
C LYS A 97 5.96 -15.15 15.60
N VAL A 98 5.90 -13.85 15.38
CA VAL A 98 6.83 -13.06 14.54
C VAL A 98 7.59 -12.08 15.42
N ASN A 99 8.40 -12.62 16.34
CA ASN A 99 9.12 -11.80 17.34
C ASN A 99 10.05 -10.77 16.71
N GLU A 100 10.55 -11.03 15.51
CA GLU A 100 11.40 -10.11 14.74
C GLU A 100 10.73 -8.75 14.47
N ILE A 101 9.42 -8.64 14.51
CA ILE A 101 8.72 -7.34 14.38
C ILE A 101 9.14 -6.36 15.49
N LEU A 102 9.43 -6.86 16.68
CA LEU A 102 9.86 -6.04 17.82
C LEU A 102 11.22 -5.37 17.58
N ASP A 103 12.09 -6.01 16.80
CA ASP A 103 13.40 -5.47 16.42
C ASP A 103 13.33 -4.61 15.15
N ILE A 104 12.41 -4.90 14.22
CA ILE A 104 12.22 -4.18 12.97
C ILE A 104 11.62 -2.79 13.21
N ILE A 105 10.59 -2.70 14.07
CA ILE A 105 9.85 -1.46 14.30
C ILE A 105 10.49 -0.69 15.46
N PRO A 106 11.14 0.46 15.20
CA PRO A 106 11.80 1.23 16.24
C PRO A 106 10.77 1.88 17.19
N GLU A 107 11.11 1.93 18.49
CA GLU A 107 10.32 2.64 19.50
C GLU A 107 10.18 4.14 19.21
N ASN A 108 11.22 4.74 18.64
CA ASN A 108 11.17 6.14 18.25
C ASN A 108 10.28 6.34 17.02
N PRO A 109 9.13 7.03 17.13
CA PRO A 109 8.17 7.18 16.02
C PRO A 109 8.70 8.02 14.86
N ARG A 110 9.85 8.72 15.03
CA ARG A 110 10.52 9.49 13.98
C ARG A 110 11.57 8.70 13.22
N GLN A 111 11.98 7.56 13.73
CA GLN A 111 12.96 6.70 13.06
C GLN A 111 12.25 5.91 11.96
N ALA A 112 12.80 5.98 10.75
CA ALA A 112 12.30 5.18 9.62
C ALA A 112 12.76 3.73 9.76
N TYR A 113 12.00 2.82 9.18
CA TYR A 113 12.32 1.41 9.00
C TYR A 113 11.76 0.94 7.66
N ASP A 114 12.23 -0.20 7.17
CA ASP A 114 11.71 -0.79 5.94
C ASP A 114 10.46 -1.63 6.24
N MET A 115 9.32 -1.22 5.69
CA MET A 115 8.07 -1.97 5.86
C MET A 115 8.09 -3.32 5.11
N HIS A 116 9.01 -3.52 4.15
CA HIS A 116 9.18 -4.82 3.52
C HIS A 116 9.61 -5.89 4.52
N ASP A 117 10.41 -5.52 5.53
CA ASP A 117 10.85 -6.45 6.57
C ASP A 117 9.65 -6.94 7.41
N VAL A 118 8.70 -6.04 7.74
CA VAL A 118 7.46 -6.41 8.43
C VAL A 118 6.60 -7.31 7.56
N ILE A 119 6.44 -6.98 6.26
CA ILE A 119 5.68 -7.80 5.31
C ILE A 119 6.28 -9.19 5.20
N ASN A 120 7.61 -9.30 5.06
CA ASN A 120 8.31 -10.57 4.97
C ASN A 120 8.21 -11.39 6.28
N ALA A 121 8.21 -10.73 7.45
CA ALA A 121 8.05 -11.38 8.73
C ALA A 121 6.66 -12.03 8.88
N VAL A 122 5.60 -11.39 8.41
CA VAL A 122 4.23 -11.91 8.55
C VAL A 122 3.83 -12.88 7.44
N ALA A 123 4.36 -12.72 6.23
CA ALA A 123 4.03 -13.55 5.06
C ALA A 123 4.65 -14.96 5.15
N ASP A 124 4.17 -15.87 4.33
CA ASP A 124 4.83 -17.15 4.08
C ASP A 124 6.16 -16.88 3.36
N SER A 125 7.20 -17.62 3.75
CA SER A 125 8.57 -17.43 3.24
C SER A 125 8.62 -17.45 1.71
N GLY A 126 9.26 -16.43 1.10
CA GLY A 126 9.43 -16.33 -0.35
C GLY A 126 8.14 -16.06 -1.13
N SER A 127 7.03 -15.74 -0.46
CA SER A 127 5.74 -15.52 -1.12
C SER A 127 5.42 -14.05 -1.41
N VAL A 128 6.31 -13.12 -1.13
CA VAL A 128 6.04 -11.69 -1.38
C VAL A 128 6.39 -11.33 -2.82
N PHE A 129 5.44 -10.78 -3.54
CA PHE A 129 5.61 -10.29 -4.92
C PHE A 129 5.19 -8.83 -5.01
N THR A 130 6.19 -7.95 -5.03
CA THR A 130 5.97 -6.48 -5.05
C THR A 130 5.52 -6.02 -6.44
N ILE A 131 4.52 -5.14 -6.45
CA ILE A 131 3.95 -4.52 -7.65
C ILE A 131 4.29 -3.02 -7.64
N GLN A 132 4.79 -2.50 -8.74
CA GLN A 132 5.16 -1.09 -8.93
C GLN A 132 6.15 -0.55 -7.86
N PRO A 133 7.28 -1.19 -7.61
CA PRO A 133 8.20 -0.76 -6.56
C PRO A 133 8.80 0.63 -6.79
N MET A 134 8.86 1.10 -8.04
CA MET A 134 9.49 2.39 -8.40
C MET A 134 8.51 3.56 -8.48
N PHE A 135 7.20 3.31 -8.50
CA PHE A 135 6.16 4.33 -8.55
C PHE A 135 5.50 4.48 -7.18
N GLY A 136 5.25 5.72 -6.73
CA GLY A 136 4.57 5.99 -5.47
C GLY A 136 5.20 5.28 -4.26
N GLN A 137 6.51 5.36 -4.11
CA GLN A 137 7.33 4.57 -3.17
C GLN A 137 6.96 4.73 -1.70
N SER A 138 6.20 5.76 -1.33
CA SER A 138 5.71 5.95 0.04
C SER A 138 4.61 4.95 0.45
N LEU A 139 4.06 4.19 -0.50
CA LEU A 139 3.25 3.00 -0.28
C LEU A 139 3.87 1.79 -0.98
N ILE A 140 3.80 0.65 -0.33
CA ILE A 140 4.10 -0.67 -0.90
C ILE A 140 2.79 -1.31 -1.30
N THR A 141 2.75 -1.88 -2.50
CA THR A 141 1.70 -2.78 -2.98
C THR A 141 2.33 -4.11 -3.34
N CYS A 142 1.85 -5.20 -2.78
CA CYS A 142 2.36 -6.53 -3.08
C CYS A 142 1.29 -7.60 -2.91
N PHE A 143 1.43 -8.68 -3.65
CA PHE A 143 0.78 -9.93 -3.32
C PHE A 143 1.68 -10.75 -2.39
N ALA A 144 1.05 -11.50 -1.49
CA ALA A 144 1.74 -12.41 -0.58
C ALA A 144 0.85 -13.62 -0.28
N ARG A 145 1.37 -14.56 0.50
CA ARG A 145 0.58 -15.66 1.01
C ARG A 145 0.61 -15.67 2.53
N LEU A 146 -0.52 -15.98 3.13
CA LEU A 146 -0.67 -16.21 4.56
C LEU A 146 -1.30 -17.59 4.77
N SER A 147 -0.52 -18.52 5.26
CA SER A 147 -0.90 -19.95 5.36
C SER A 147 -1.42 -20.48 4.01
N GLY A 148 -0.67 -20.17 2.93
CA GLY A 148 -0.98 -20.55 1.56
C GLY A 148 -2.11 -19.77 0.90
N ARG A 149 -2.86 -18.95 1.61
CA ARG A 149 -3.94 -18.10 1.05
C ARG A 149 -3.33 -16.87 0.40
N PRO A 150 -3.60 -16.59 -0.88
CA PRO A 150 -3.19 -15.35 -1.51
C PRO A 150 -3.90 -14.15 -0.87
N VAL A 151 -3.16 -13.09 -0.67
CA VAL A 151 -3.63 -11.80 -0.13
C VAL A 151 -2.99 -10.65 -0.88
N ALA A 152 -3.65 -9.51 -0.90
CA ALA A 152 -3.13 -8.24 -1.41
C ALA A 152 -2.80 -7.33 -0.23
N ILE A 153 -1.57 -6.82 -0.17
CA ILE A 153 -1.09 -5.98 0.91
C ILE A 153 -0.86 -4.55 0.40
N VAL A 154 -1.42 -3.58 1.09
CA VAL A 154 -1.15 -2.14 0.93
C VAL A 154 -0.52 -1.65 2.23
N ALA A 155 0.72 -1.15 2.18
CA ALA A 155 1.45 -0.78 3.38
C ALA A 155 2.16 0.57 3.22
N ASN A 156 2.18 1.40 4.27
CA ASN A 156 2.98 2.62 4.26
C ASN A 156 4.47 2.26 4.34
N GLN A 157 5.32 2.97 3.58
CA GLN A 157 6.77 2.81 3.61
C GLN A 157 7.43 4.01 4.32
N PRO A 158 7.79 3.89 5.61
CA PRO A 158 8.36 5.00 6.37
C PRO A 158 9.68 5.54 5.85
N GLN A 159 10.43 4.76 5.07
CA GLN A 159 11.67 5.22 4.44
C GLN A 159 11.44 6.25 3.33
N HIS A 160 10.24 6.28 2.73
CA HIS A 160 9.89 7.23 1.67
C HIS A 160 8.80 8.19 2.16
N MET A 161 9.12 9.49 2.21
CA MET A 161 8.18 10.55 2.66
C MET A 161 7.49 10.23 4.00
N ALA A 162 8.20 9.51 4.90
CA ALA A 162 7.69 9.01 6.18
C ALA A 162 6.41 8.16 6.09
N GLY A 163 6.12 7.58 4.92
CA GLY A 163 4.90 6.81 4.66
C GLY A 163 3.68 7.67 4.33
N SER A 164 3.84 8.96 4.04
CA SER A 164 2.73 9.84 3.62
C SER A 164 2.11 9.38 2.31
N ILE A 165 0.80 9.55 2.16
CA ILE A 165 0.12 9.26 0.90
C ILE A 165 0.37 10.40 -0.08
N THR A 166 1.19 10.17 -1.12
CA THR A 166 1.42 11.10 -2.23
C THR A 166 0.39 10.87 -3.34
N VAL A 167 0.39 11.72 -4.37
CA VAL A 167 -0.47 11.55 -5.56
C VAL A 167 -0.21 10.20 -6.22
N GLU A 168 1.05 9.88 -6.47
CA GLU A 168 1.50 8.65 -7.11
C GLU A 168 1.15 7.41 -6.26
N ALA A 169 1.35 7.52 -4.94
CA ALA A 169 1.01 6.45 -4.01
C ALA A 169 -0.50 6.19 -3.95
N ALA A 170 -1.31 7.25 -3.98
CA ALA A 170 -2.77 7.14 -4.02
C ALA A 170 -3.26 6.49 -5.33
N ASP A 171 -2.69 6.88 -6.47
CA ASP A 171 -3.04 6.29 -7.78
C ASP A 171 -2.65 4.82 -7.84
N LYS A 172 -1.43 4.47 -7.41
CA LYS A 172 -0.97 3.09 -7.30
C LYS A 172 -1.90 2.23 -6.45
N ALA A 173 -2.18 2.69 -5.23
CA ALA A 173 -3.05 1.95 -4.32
C ALA A 173 -4.47 1.81 -4.85
N THR A 174 -5.01 2.85 -5.52
CA THR A 174 -6.34 2.81 -6.14
C THR A 174 -6.44 1.67 -7.14
N GLN A 175 -5.51 1.60 -8.10
CA GLN A 175 -5.50 0.55 -9.12
C GLN A 175 -5.30 -0.84 -8.48
N PHE A 176 -4.34 -0.96 -7.56
CA PHE A 176 -4.02 -2.23 -6.90
C PHE A 176 -5.20 -2.78 -6.10
N ILE A 177 -5.92 -1.94 -5.35
CA ILE A 177 -7.12 -2.32 -4.60
C ILE A 177 -8.22 -2.81 -5.53
N GLN A 178 -8.46 -2.10 -6.66
CA GLN A 178 -9.45 -2.50 -7.65
C GLN A 178 -9.11 -3.85 -8.30
N VAL A 179 -7.84 -4.09 -8.62
CA VAL A 179 -7.37 -5.38 -9.13
C VAL A 179 -7.59 -6.47 -8.09
N ALA A 180 -7.18 -6.25 -6.84
CA ALA A 180 -7.36 -7.21 -5.75
C ALA A 180 -8.84 -7.59 -5.55
N ASP A 181 -9.74 -6.60 -5.55
CA ASP A 181 -11.17 -6.83 -5.42
C ASP A 181 -11.74 -7.62 -6.59
N SER A 182 -11.33 -7.29 -7.83
CA SER A 182 -11.76 -7.98 -9.04
C SER A 182 -11.37 -9.46 -9.08
N PHE A 183 -10.28 -9.84 -8.42
CA PHE A 183 -9.78 -11.21 -8.34
C PHE A 183 -10.04 -11.89 -6.98
N HIS A 184 -10.89 -11.30 -6.14
CA HIS A 184 -11.30 -11.83 -4.83
C HIS A 184 -10.14 -12.05 -3.84
N LEU A 185 -9.11 -11.22 -3.91
CA LEU A 185 -7.98 -11.23 -2.99
C LEU A 185 -8.31 -10.42 -1.73
N PRO A 186 -8.26 -11.02 -0.52
CA PRO A 186 -8.38 -10.25 0.71
C PRO A 186 -7.35 -9.14 0.78
N LEU A 187 -7.78 -7.95 1.22
CA LEU A 187 -6.95 -6.77 1.40
C LEU A 187 -6.41 -6.69 2.83
N ILE A 188 -5.11 -6.53 2.96
CA ILE A 188 -4.43 -6.29 4.23
C ILE A 188 -3.78 -4.90 4.16
N PHE A 189 -4.11 -4.05 5.12
CA PHE A 189 -3.51 -2.73 5.27
C PHE A 189 -2.57 -2.74 6.48
N LEU A 190 -1.28 -2.45 6.23
CA LEU A 190 -0.29 -2.24 7.29
C LEU A 190 -0.01 -0.75 7.38
N THR A 191 -0.49 -0.13 8.45
CA THR A 191 -0.57 1.32 8.54
C THR A 191 0.48 1.90 9.48
N ASP A 192 1.34 2.76 8.96
CA ASP A 192 2.20 3.67 9.70
C ASP A 192 2.22 5.01 8.94
N ASN A 193 1.13 5.79 9.11
CA ASN A 193 0.77 6.86 8.21
C ASN A 193 0.72 8.22 8.92
N PRO A 194 1.60 9.18 8.56
CA PRO A 194 1.51 10.55 9.08
C PRO A 194 0.37 11.36 8.45
N GLY A 195 -0.34 10.82 7.48
CA GLY A 195 -1.45 11.46 6.76
C GLY A 195 -1.24 11.50 5.26
N VAL A 196 -2.16 12.14 4.57
CA VAL A 196 -2.01 12.53 3.16
C VAL A 196 -1.01 13.68 3.08
N LEU A 197 -0.12 13.66 2.08
CA LEU A 197 0.95 14.64 1.95
C LEU A 197 0.37 16.05 1.77
N ALA A 198 0.57 16.90 2.79
CA ALA A 198 0.14 18.29 2.77
C ALA A 198 1.18 19.19 2.07
N GLY A 199 0.73 20.32 1.54
CA GLY A 199 1.60 21.35 0.98
C GLY A 199 1.14 21.86 -0.38
N SER A 200 1.58 23.06 -0.76
CA SER A 200 1.10 23.75 -1.96
C SER A 200 1.40 22.98 -3.26
N SER A 201 2.52 22.27 -3.35
CA SER A 201 2.85 21.42 -4.49
C SER A 201 1.91 20.22 -4.60
N SER A 202 1.62 19.60 -3.47
CA SER A 202 0.70 18.45 -3.37
C SER A 202 -0.74 18.86 -3.75
N GLU A 203 -1.20 20.01 -3.24
CA GLU A 203 -2.52 20.56 -3.58
C GLU A 203 -2.62 20.91 -5.07
N LYS A 204 -1.59 21.53 -5.66
CA LYS A 204 -1.52 21.82 -7.10
C LYS A 204 -1.53 20.56 -7.96
N ALA A 205 -0.94 19.48 -7.48
CA ALA A 205 -0.99 18.18 -8.13
C ALA A 205 -2.35 17.45 -7.94
N GLY A 206 -3.24 18.00 -7.12
CA GLY A 206 -4.60 17.48 -6.92
C GLY A 206 -4.67 16.31 -5.93
N ILE A 207 -3.83 16.32 -4.91
CA ILE A 207 -3.74 15.24 -3.91
C ILE A 207 -5.09 14.84 -3.32
N LEU A 208 -5.96 15.81 -3.00
CA LEU A 208 -7.28 15.54 -2.43
C LEU A 208 -8.15 14.67 -3.37
N ARG A 209 -8.07 14.90 -4.69
CA ARG A 209 -8.78 14.11 -5.69
C ARG A 209 -8.22 12.68 -5.77
N HIS A 210 -6.90 12.53 -5.76
CA HIS A 210 -6.25 11.21 -5.87
C HIS A 210 -6.43 10.39 -4.59
N ALA A 211 -6.21 10.98 -3.42
CA ALA A 211 -6.46 10.33 -2.13
C ALA A 211 -7.95 10.00 -1.92
N GLY A 212 -8.86 10.86 -2.41
CA GLY A 212 -10.30 10.57 -2.41
C GLY A 212 -10.66 9.35 -3.27
N ARG A 213 -9.99 9.14 -4.41
CA ARG A 213 -10.17 7.94 -5.23
C ARG A 213 -9.65 6.69 -4.54
N MET A 214 -8.49 6.77 -3.87
CA MET A 214 -7.97 5.66 -3.07
C MET A 214 -8.95 5.27 -1.95
N PHE A 215 -9.47 6.26 -1.22
CA PHE A 215 -10.50 6.04 -0.22
C PHE A 215 -11.73 5.36 -0.81
N LEU A 216 -12.22 5.85 -1.95
CA LEU A 216 -13.39 5.29 -2.62
C LEU A 216 -13.14 3.85 -3.09
N ALA A 217 -11.95 3.55 -3.63
CA ALA A 217 -11.60 2.20 -4.05
C ALA A 217 -11.63 1.21 -2.87
N GLN A 218 -11.00 1.56 -1.73
CA GLN A 218 -11.02 0.69 -0.56
C GLN A 218 -12.42 0.59 0.07
N HIS A 219 -13.21 1.67 0.03
CA HIS A 219 -14.57 1.67 0.55
C HIS A 219 -15.49 0.74 -0.26
N HIS A 220 -15.38 0.76 -1.59
CA HIS A 220 -16.18 -0.07 -2.49
C HIS A 220 -15.69 -1.53 -2.57
N ALA A 221 -14.47 -1.82 -2.14
CA ALA A 221 -13.95 -3.18 -2.17
C ALA A 221 -14.85 -4.13 -1.35
N THR A 222 -15.25 -5.23 -1.99
CA THR A 222 -16.17 -6.24 -1.44
C THR A 222 -15.45 -7.39 -0.77
N VAL A 223 -14.16 -7.54 -1.04
CA VAL A 223 -13.30 -8.55 -0.42
C VAL A 223 -13.05 -8.28 1.07
N PRO A 224 -12.69 -9.29 1.86
CA PRO A 224 -12.30 -9.10 3.25
C PRO A 224 -11.20 -8.05 3.39
N LYS A 225 -11.37 -7.14 4.36
CA LYS A 225 -10.41 -6.08 4.68
C LYS A 225 -9.92 -6.23 6.11
N ILE A 226 -8.61 -6.36 6.29
CA ILE A 226 -7.96 -6.43 7.61
C ILE A 226 -6.96 -5.29 7.68
N GLN A 227 -7.03 -4.47 8.71
CA GLN A 227 -6.14 -3.35 8.92
C GLN A 227 -5.37 -3.54 10.24
N VAL A 228 -4.07 -3.23 10.24
CA VAL A 228 -3.23 -3.18 11.44
C VAL A 228 -2.48 -1.85 11.48
N THR A 229 -2.71 -1.05 12.51
CA THR A 229 -1.91 0.15 12.76
C THR A 229 -0.71 -0.20 13.62
N LEU A 230 0.51 0.09 13.11
CA LEU A 230 1.76 -0.27 13.76
C LEU A 230 2.25 0.82 14.72
N ARG A 231 2.26 2.09 14.30
CA ARG A 231 2.72 3.21 15.15
C ARG A 231 1.78 4.41 15.13
N LYS A 232 1.35 4.85 13.94
CA LYS A 232 0.54 6.07 13.79
C LYS A 232 -0.42 5.98 12.60
N ALA A 233 -1.55 6.65 12.74
CA ALA A 233 -2.48 6.89 11.64
C ALA A 233 -3.19 8.23 11.84
N TYR A 234 -2.88 9.23 11.01
CA TYR A 234 -3.39 10.57 11.18
C TYR A 234 -4.29 11.01 10.02
N GLY A 235 -5.29 11.82 10.38
CA GLY A 235 -6.17 12.52 9.48
C GLY A 235 -6.88 11.60 8.47
N PHE A 236 -7.21 12.15 7.31
CA PHE A 236 -7.87 11.44 6.22
C PHE A 236 -7.06 10.24 5.69
N GLY A 237 -5.73 10.29 5.82
CA GLY A 237 -4.87 9.17 5.43
C GLY A 237 -5.17 7.87 6.19
N SER A 238 -5.61 7.95 7.45
CA SER A 238 -6.00 6.75 8.22
C SER A 238 -7.18 6.03 7.60
N THR A 239 -8.20 6.77 7.17
CA THR A 239 -9.38 6.19 6.52
C THR A 239 -9.06 5.66 5.12
N ALA A 240 -8.18 6.33 4.37
CA ALA A 240 -7.70 5.83 3.08
C ALA A 240 -6.91 4.51 3.21
N MET A 241 -6.27 4.27 4.36
CA MET A 241 -5.59 3.01 4.70
C MET A 241 -6.51 1.98 5.38
N GLY A 242 -7.81 2.07 5.17
CA GLY A 242 -8.75 1.06 5.63
C GLY A 242 -9.05 1.08 7.13
N MET A 243 -8.67 2.12 7.87
CA MET A 243 -9.04 2.29 9.27
C MET A 243 -10.47 2.79 9.39
N ASN A 244 -11.42 1.89 9.16
CA ASN A 244 -12.82 2.27 9.07
C ASN A 244 -13.72 1.14 9.59
N PRO A 245 -14.20 1.18 10.83
CA PRO A 245 -14.94 0.07 11.43
C PRO A 245 -16.31 -0.16 10.77
N PHE A 246 -16.78 0.74 9.91
CA PHE A 246 -18.13 0.72 9.37
C PHE A 246 -18.26 0.18 7.93
N ASP A 247 -17.17 0.10 7.17
CA ASP A 247 -17.21 -0.11 5.72
C ASP A 247 -16.90 -1.57 5.32
N GLY A 248 -17.60 -2.53 5.91
CA GLY A 248 -17.38 -3.94 5.62
C GLY A 248 -16.00 -4.43 6.06
N GLN A 249 -15.38 -3.74 7.01
CA GLN A 249 -14.10 -4.14 7.60
C GLN A 249 -14.25 -5.48 8.32
N THR A 250 -13.30 -6.39 8.10
CA THR A 250 -13.28 -7.68 8.79
C THR A 250 -12.65 -7.57 10.17
N LEU A 251 -11.47 -6.95 10.25
CA LEU A 251 -10.79 -6.62 11.50
C LEU A 251 -10.02 -5.31 11.37
N ASN A 252 -10.05 -4.52 12.43
CA ASN A 252 -9.30 -3.29 12.61
C ASN A 252 -8.45 -3.41 13.88
N LEU A 253 -7.14 -3.60 13.72
CA LEU A 253 -6.21 -3.95 14.78
C LEU A 253 -5.19 -2.83 15.01
N ALA A 254 -4.62 -2.77 16.20
CA ALA A 254 -3.57 -1.82 16.51
C ALA A 254 -2.51 -2.43 17.46
N PHE A 255 -1.28 -1.92 17.36
CA PHE A 255 -0.25 -2.23 18.36
C PHE A 255 -0.43 -1.36 19.62
N PRO A 256 0.10 -1.78 20.76
CA PRO A 256 0.22 -0.92 21.92
C PRO A 256 1.03 0.36 21.60
N GLY A 257 0.62 1.49 22.15
CA GLY A 257 1.34 2.76 21.96
C GLY A 257 1.12 3.44 20.61
N VAL A 258 0.17 2.99 19.78
CA VAL A 258 -0.19 3.69 18.55
C VAL A 258 -0.78 5.06 18.82
N SER A 259 -0.57 5.97 17.88
CA SER A 259 -1.07 7.34 17.94
C SER A 259 -2.10 7.58 16.84
N PHE A 260 -3.29 8.04 17.24
CA PHE A 260 -4.39 8.43 16.35
C PHE A 260 -4.79 9.87 16.55
N GLY A 261 -5.23 10.53 15.50
CA GLY A 261 -5.75 11.89 15.59
C GLY A 261 -5.91 12.56 14.23
N ALA A 262 -6.37 13.79 14.24
CA ALA A 262 -6.40 14.61 13.02
C ALA A 262 -4.98 14.97 12.55
N MET A 263 -4.08 15.21 13.50
CA MET A 263 -2.65 15.49 13.28
C MET A 263 -1.86 15.12 14.54
N PRO A 264 -0.51 15.00 14.45
CA PRO A 264 0.35 14.80 15.62
C PRO A 264 0.20 15.93 16.64
N ALA A 265 0.29 15.61 17.94
CA ALA A 265 0.15 16.60 19.04
C ALA A 265 1.10 17.81 18.87
N LYS A 266 2.33 17.57 18.41
CA LYS A 266 3.27 18.66 18.09
C LYS A 266 2.77 19.58 16.99
N GLY A 267 2.17 19.05 15.93
CA GLY A 267 1.59 19.85 14.85
C GLY A 267 0.39 20.68 15.32
N ALA A 268 -0.44 20.10 16.19
CA ALA A 268 -1.56 20.82 16.82
C ALA A 268 -1.06 21.97 17.73
N ASP A 269 0.00 21.73 18.49
CA ASP A 269 0.67 22.73 19.31
C ASP A 269 1.23 23.88 18.46
N ASP A 270 2.02 23.56 17.45
CA ASP A 270 2.62 24.58 16.55
C ASP A 270 1.54 25.39 15.80
N ALA A 271 0.41 24.78 15.44
CA ALA A 271 -0.68 25.44 14.74
C ALA A 271 -1.54 26.35 15.63
N THR A 272 -1.69 26.02 16.92
CA THR A 272 -2.59 26.74 17.84
C THR A 272 -1.85 27.70 18.76
N GLY A 273 -0.52 27.63 18.86
CA GLY A 273 0.27 28.37 19.84
C GLY A 273 -0.11 28.03 21.29
N ALA A 274 -0.44 26.76 21.52
CA ALA A 274 -0.98 26.28 22.78
C ALA A 274 -0.08 26.60 23.99
N ASP A 275 -0.69 26.83 25.14
CA ASP A 275 0.04 26.99 26.42
C ASP A 275 0.61 25.64 26.90
N GLN A 276 1.42 25.68 27.94
CA GLN A 276 2.12 24.49 28.44
C GLN A 276 1.16 23.38 28.94
N GLU A 277 0.04 23.76 29.53
CA GLU A 277 -0.97 22.82 30.03
C GLU A 277 -1.69 22.11 28.87
N THR A 278 -2.11 22.87 27.88
CA THR A 278 -2.72 22.36 26.65
C THR A 278 -1.76 21.43 25.89
N ARG A 279 -0.47 21.79 25.79
CA ARG A 279 0.57 20.94 25.19
C ARG A 279 0.68 19.60 25.89
N LYS A 280 0.69 19.60 27.21
CA LYS A 280 0.73 18.37 28.00
C LYS A 280 -0.51 17.53 27.78
N ALA A 281 -1.68 18.13 27.82
CA ALA A 281 -2.96 17.47 27.55
C ALA A 281 -3.03 16.84 26.15
N LEU A 282 -2.55 17.54 25.10
CA LEU A 282 -2.48 17.04 23.74
C LEU A 282 -1.57 15.78 23.63
N ARG A 283 -0.41 15.81 24.29
CA ARG A 283 0.50 14.65 24.32
C ARG A 283 -0.09 13.44 25.06
N GLU A 284 -0.69 13.68 26.21
CA GLU A 284 -1.38 12.62 26.96
C GLU A 284 -2.55 12.04 26.17
N ALA A 285 -3.29 12.89 25.46
CA ALA A 285 -4.35 12.50 24.56
C ALA A 285 -3.85 11.66 23.37
N GLU A 286 -2.69 11.99 22.81
CA GLU A 286 -2.05 11.25 21.74
C GLU A 286 -1.60 9.86 22.22
N LEU A 287 -0.87 9.79 23.34
CA LEU A 287 -0.37 8.54 23.93
C LEU A 287 -1.50 7.56 24.34
N SER A 288 -2.66 8.08 24.75
CA SER A 288 -3.82 7.26 25.13
C SER A 288 -4.76 6.98 23.97
N SER A 289 -4.48 7.48 22.77
CA SER A 289 -5.43 7.48 21.65
C SER A 289 -5.80 6.07 21.18
N GLY A 290 -4.86 5.12 21.18
CA GLY A 290 -5.10 3.72 20.87
C GLY A 290 -6.13 3.08 21.78
N TYR A 291 -5.93 3.19 23.09
CA TYR A 291 -6.85 2.63 24.08
C TYR A 291 -8.21 3.31 24.08
N ARG A 292 -8.28 4.62 23.83
CA ARG A 292 -9.55 5.33 23.67
C ARG A 292 -10.31 4.88 22.44
N SER A 293 -9.60 4.67 21.33
CA SER A 293 -10.20 4.15 20.10
C SER A 293 -10.74 2.73 20.28
N ALA A 294 -10.03 1.87 21.00
CA ALA A 294 -10.53 0.55 21.38
C ALA A 294 -11.77 0.64 22.29
N SER A 295 -11.74 1.53 23.29
CA SER A 295 -12.90 1.73 24.19
C SER A 295 -14.16 2.25 23.47
N SER A 296 -13.99 2.97 22.34
CA SER A 296 -15.08 3.47 21.51
C SER A 296 -15.46 2.52 20.36
N LEU A 297 -14.91 1.31 20.33
CA LEU A 297 -15.10 0.32 19.25
C LEU A 297 -14.66 0.80 17.86
N SER A 298 -13.75 1.76 17.80
CA SER A 298 -13.13 2.18 16.54
C SER A 298 -11.97 1.24 16.13
N ILE A 299 -11.53 0.39 17.06
CA ILE A 299 -10.55 -0.69 16.85
C ILE A 299 -11.12 -1.93 17.53
N ASP A 300 -11.01 -3.07 16.87
CA ASP A 300 -11.52 -4.35 17.40
C ASP A 300 -10.61 -4.89 18.51
N ASP A 301 -9.27 -4.76 18.35
CA ASP A 301 -8.32 -5.24 19.37
C ASP A 301 -6.99 -4.50 19.32
N ILE A 302 -6.30 -4.46 20.48
CA ILE A 302 -4.90 -4.04 20.63
C ILE A 302 -4.09 -5.30 20.83
N ILE A 303 -3.26 -5.64 19.86
CA ILE A 303 -2.57 -6.92 19.75
C ILE A 303 -1.09 -6.83 20.12
N ASP A 304 -0.53 -7.92 20.66
CA ASP A 304 0.92 -8.09 20.74
C ASP A 304 1.52 -8.07 19.32
N PRO A 305 2.50 -7.20 19.01
CA PRO A 305 3.13 -7.16 17.69
C PRO A 305 3.61 -8.52 17.19
N SER A 306 4.12 -9.38 18.10
CA SER A 306 4.55 -10.73 17.75
C SER A 306 3.43 -11.67 17.31
N ASP A 307 2.18 -11.35 17.64
CA ASP A 307 1.01 -12.14 17.21
C ASP A 307 0.37 -11.64 15.90
N THR A 308 0.94 -10.64 15.26
CA THR A 308 0.38 -10.03 14.03
C THR A 308 -0.02 -11.07 12.99
N ARG A 309 0.88 -12.01 12.65
CA ARG A 309 0.57 -13.09 11.70
C ARG A 309 -0.64 -13.92 12.13
N ASN A 310 -0.71 -14.30 13.40
CA ASN A 310 -1.80 -15.13 13.92
C ASN A 310 -3.15 -14.41 13.87
N MET A 311 -3.15 -13.10 14.14
CA MET A 311 -4.35 -12.27 14.05
C MET A 311 -4.80 -12.04 12.61
N LEU A 312 -3.87 -11.85 11.66
CA LEU A 312 -4.19 -11.81 10.24
C LEU A 312 -4.82 -13.13 9.76
N LEU A 313 -4.28 -14.27 10.17
CA LEU A 313 -4.85 -15.59 9.87
C LEU A 313 -6.25 -15.76 10.48
N GLN A 314 -6.47 -15.31 11.70
CA GLN A 314 -7.77 -15.32 12.35
C GLN A 314 -8.79 -14.46 11.57
N GLY A 315 -8.40 -13.27 11.14
CA GLY A 315 -9.25 -12.42 10.31
C GLY A 315 -9.65 -13.07 8.99
N LEU A 316 -8.71 -13.74 8.33
CA LEU A 316 -8.99 -14.50 7.11
C LEU A 316 -9.92 -15.70 7.36
N GLU A 317 -9.84 -16.34 8.52
CA GLU A 317 -10.75 -17.43 8.92
C GLU A 317 -12.16 -16.90 9.19
N ILE A 318 -12.30 -15.78 9.91
CA ILE A 318 -13.59 -15.10 10.16
C ILE A 318 -14.25 -14.73 8.83
N ALA A 319 -13.49 -14.16 7.90
CA ALA A 319 -14.00 -13.78 6.58
C ALA A 319 -14.49 -14.99 5.76
N SER A 320 -13.83 -16.13 5.87
CA SER A 320 -14.19 -17.34 5.11
C SER A 320 -15.41 -18.07 5.64
N SER A 321 -15.90 -17.71 6.83
CA SER A 321 -17.10 -18.27 7.44
C SER A 321 -18.39 -17.50 7.11
N ARG A 322 -18.26 -16.39 6.39
CA ARG A 322 -19.37 -15.55 5.89
C ARG A 322 -19.64 -15.81 4.41
#